data_7eb08338ff6e8540301198973dab491d
#
_entry.id   7eb08338ff6e8540301198973dab491d
#
_cell.length_a   1.000
_cell.length_b   1.000
_cell.length_c   1.000
_cell.angle_alpha   90.00
_cell.angle_beta   90.00
_cell.angle_gamma   90.00
#
_symmetry.space_group_name_H-M   'P 1'
#
loop_
_entity.id
_entity.type
_entity.pdbx_description
1 polymer ?
#
loop_
_entity_poly.entity_id
_entity_poly.type
_entity_poly.pdbx_seq_one_letter_code
_entity_poly.pdbx_strand_id
1 'polypeptide(L)'
;VLNDQRKTIFEQRLELMNADNISEIANEMQYDVADEIVERYCPEKSYADQWNLQDLQDEINQYFSKKIDVNLEKSEGDINQQYIKDKVYALINENTVNRKGNHSEEEVNSAERMVMLKILDDKWKDHINNLEQLRSTIGLRGYGQRDPLNEYKNEAFGLFEELINNLKIDVSKIFSRMRLREKQNQTLNENSVSEKINQSAIKTKKIS
;
A
#
# COMPACT_ATOMS: atom_id res chain seq x y z
N VAL A 1 7.89 -10.62 -23.69
CA VAL A 1 7.02 -10.56 -22.52
C VAL A 1 7.82 -10.20 -21.27
N LEU A 2 8.66 -11.11 -20.73
CA LEU A 2 9.38 -10.86 -19.48
C LEU A 2 10.29 -9.60 -19.53
N ASN A 3 10.97 -9.37 -20.65
CA ASN A 3 11.83 -8.20 -20.82
C ASN A 3 11.03 -6.90 -20.82
N ASP A 4 9.86 -6.87 -21.42
CA ASP A 4 9.00 -5.69 -21.49
C ASP A 4 8.43 -5.40 -20.09
N GLN A 5 7.92 -6.42 -19.41
CA GLN A 5 7.44 -6.30 -18.03
C GLN A 5 8.54 -5.84 -17.07
N ARG A 6 9.76 -6.39 -17.20
CA ARG A 6 10.92 -5.95 -16.41
C ARG A 6 11.25 -4.48 -16.66
N LYS A 7 11.20 -4.02 -17.91
CA LYS A 7 11.42 -2.62 -18.27
C LYS A 7 10.39 -1.72 -17.61
N THR A 8 9.11 -2.08 -17.68
CA THR A 8 8.02 -1.33 -17.05
C THR A 8 8.23 -1.21 -15.52
N ILE A 9 8.54 -2.32 -14.85
CA ILE A 9 8.79 -2.30 -13.40
C ILE A 9 10.03 -1.48 -13.04
N PHE A 10 11.08 -1.55 -13.87
CA PHE A 10 12.29 -0.76 -13.65
C PHE A 10 12.02 0.75 -13.82
N GLU A 11 11.22 1.13 -14.82
CA GLU A 11 10.79 2.53 -15.03
C GLU A 11 9.94 3.03 -13.85
N GLN A 12 8.98 2.24 -13.37
CA GLN A 12 8.19 2.58 -12.17
C GLN A 12 9.07 2.69 -10.92
N ARG A 13 10.04 1.79 -10.75
CA ARG A 13 10.97 1.84 -9.63
C ARG A 13 11.82 3.12 -9.68
N LEU A 14 12.29 3.51 -10.86
CA LEU A 14 13.07 4.74 -11.06
C LEU A 14 12.21 5.98 -10.78
N GLU A 15 10.96 5.97 -11.21
CA GLU A 15 9.99 7.03 -10.92
C GLU A 15 9.79 7.20 -9.40
N LEU A 16 9.55 6.11 -8.67
CA LEU A 16 9.43 6.14 -7.21
C LEU A 16 10.70 6.64 -6.52
N MET A 17 11.88 6.31 -7.04
CA MET A 17 13.15 6.78 -6.48
C MET A 17 13.33 8.30 -6.63
N ASN A 18 12.81 8.87 -7.71
CA ASN A 18 12.96 10.29 -8.06
C ASN A 18 11.74 11.14 -7.71
N ALA A 19 10.64 10.54 -7.26
CA ALA A 19 9.42 11.26 -6.95
C ALA A 19 9.60 12.21 -5.77
N ASP A 20 9.10 13.42 -5.90
CA ASP A 20 9.14 14.44 -4.85
C ASP A 20 8.08 14.17 -3.76
N ASN A 21 6.97 13.51 -4.12
CA ASN A 21 5.83 13.27 -3.22
C ASN A 21 5.29 11.83 -3.38
N ILE A 22 5.75 10.93 -2.54
CA ILE A 22 5.28 9.53 -2.54
C ILE A 22 3.86 9.41 -2.00
N SER A 23 3.45 10.27 -1.04
CA SER A 23 2.07 10.26 -0.53
C SER A 23 1.04 10.45 -1.64
N GLU A 24 1.32 11.28 -2.64
CA GLU A 24 0.43 11.54 -3.77
C GLU A 24 0.27 10.28 -4.63
N ILE A 25 1.37 9.66 -5.02
CA ILE A 25 1.37 8.39 -5.78
C ILE A 25 0.61 7.29 -5.02
N ALA A 26 0.87 7.18 -3.71
CA ALA A 26 0.17 6.21 -2.87
C ALA A 26 -1.33 6.48 -2.78
N ASN A 27 -1.75 7.75 -2.70
CA ASN A 27 -3.15 8.13 -2.65
C ASN A 27 -3.86 7.85 -3.97
N GLU A 28 -3.23 8.11 -5.12
CA GLU A 28 -3.78 7.75 -6.43
C GLU A 28 -4.05 6.24 -6.53
N MET A 29 -3.10 5.40 -6.12
CA MET A 29 -3.30 3.95 -6.06
C MET A 29 -4.45 3.55 -5.13
N GLN A 30 -4.60 4.23 -3.99
CA GLN A 30 -5.68 3.99 -3.04
C GLN A 30 -7.04 4.43 -3.60
N TYR A 31 -7.11 5.53 -4.36
CA TYR A 31 -8.33 5.97 -5.03
C TYR A 31 -8.76 4.97 -6.10
N ASP A 32 -7.84 4.44 -6.89
CA ASP A 32 -8.15 3.39 -7.88
C ASP A 32 -8.78 2.16 -7.20
N VAL A 33 -8.19 1.69 -6.09
CA VAL A 33 -8.74 0.55 -5.32
C VAL A 33 -10.11 0.89 -4.72
N ALA A 34 -10.29 2.12 -4.22
CA ALA A 34 -11.56 2.59 -3.67
C ALA A 34 -12.65 2.60 -4.75
N ASP A 35 -12.32 3.08 -5.94
CA ASP A 35 -13.24 3.12 -7.08
C ASP A 35 -13.69 1.73 -7.51
N GLU A 36 -12.77 0.78 -7.61
CA GLU A 36 -13.08 -0.61 -7.93
C GLU A 36 -14.00 -1.26 -6.89
N ILE A 37 -13.75 -1.01 -5.59
CA ILE A 37 -14.59 -1.52 -4.51
C ILE A 37 -15.99 -0.89 -4.58
N VAL A 38 -16.06 0.43 -4.70
CA VAL A 38 -17.35 1.14 -4.74
C VAL A 38 -18.16 0.75 -5.98
N GLU A 39 -17.54 0.59 -7.14
CA GLU A 39 -18.23 0.16 -8.36
C GLU A 39 -18.81 -1.27 -8.23
N ARG A 40 -18.09 -2.15 -7.53
CA ARG A 40 -18.54 -3.53 -7.30
C ARG A 40 -19.78 -3.61 -6.43
N TYR A 41 -19.86 -2.81 -5.36
CA TYR A 41 -20.94 -2.84 -4.38
C TYR A 41 -22.06 -1.84 -4.65
N CYS A 42 -21.73 -0.73 -5.31
CA CYS A 42 -22.62 0.39 -5.61
C CYS A 42 -22.59 0.75 -7.10
N PRO A 43 -22.98 -0.16 -8.02
CA PRO A 43 -22.93 0.13 -9.45
C PRO A 43 -23.88 1.29 -9.81
N GLU A 44 -23.44 2.18 -10.70
CA GLU A 44 -24.18 3.40 -11.11
C GLU A 44 -25.61 3.15 -11.59
N LYS A 45 -25.86 1.96 -12.15
CA LYS A 45 -27.16 1.60 -12.75
C LYS A 45 -28.12 0.92 -11.76
N SER A 46 -27.75 0.83 -10.48
CA SER A 46 -28.57 0.24 -9.42
C SER A 46 -29.02 1.30 -8.42
N TYR A 47 -30.17 1.04 -7.78
CA TYR A 47 -30.68 1.91 -6.73
C TYR A 47 -29.95 1.64 -5.39
N ALA A 48 -29.87 2.66 -4.54
CA ALA A 48 -29.15 2.57 -3.26
C ALA A 48 -29.71 1.51 -2.29
N ASP A 49 -30.99 1.17 -2.39
CA ASP A 49 -31.65 0.10 -1.62
C ASP A 49 -31.21 -1.32 -2.01
N GLN A 50 -30.58 -1.47 -3.20
CA GLN A 50 -30.06 -2.73 -3.71
C GLN A 50 -28.57 -2.93 -3.37
N TRP A 51 -27.92 -1.92 -2.79
CA TRP A 51 -26.50 -1.97 -2.49
C TRP A 51 -26.22 -2.79 -1.22
N ASN A 52 -25.20 -3.63 -1.27
CA ASN A 52 -24.73 -4.35 -0.09
C ASN A 52 -23.72 -3.48 0.70
N LEU A 53 -24.26 -2.52 1.44
CA LEU A 53 -23.47 -1.56 2.20
C LEU A 53 -22.70 -2.22 3.37
N GLN A 54 -23.16 -3.37 3.87
CA GLN A 54 -22.45 -4.07 4.93
C GLN A 54 -21.13 -4.66 4.41
N ASP A 55 -21.18 -5.40 3.31
CA ASP A 55 -19.99 -5.99 2.70
C ASP A 55 -19.04 -4.90 2.19
N LEU A 56 -19.59 -3.81 1.63
CA LEU A 56 -18.82 -2.63 1.27
C LEU A 56 -18.02 -2.08 2.46
N GLN A 57 -18.69 -1.86 3.60
CA GLN A 57 -18.03 -1.33 4.81
C GLN A 57 -16.98 -2.28 5.36
N ASP A 58 -17.22 -3.58 5.30
CA ASP A 58 -16.28 -4.59 5.78
C ASP A 58 -15.03 -4.65 4.87
N GLU A 59 -15.22 -4.57 3.55
CA GLU A 59 -14.10 -4.52 2.61
C GLU A 59 -13.32 -3.20 2.74
N ILE A 60 -13.98 -2.05 2.83
CA ILE A 60 -13.33 -0.76 3.08
C ILE A 60 -12.53 -0.80 4.39
N ASN A 61 -13.08 -1.36 5.46
CA ASN A 61 -12.35 -1.51 6.71
C ASN A 61 -11.13 -2.42 6.59
N GLN A 62 -11.22 -3.46 5.77
CA GLN A 62 -10.09 -4.37 5.51
C GLN A 62 -8.94 -3.66 4.80
N TYR A 63 -9.23 -2.79 3.82
CA TYR A 63 -8.23 -2.11 2.99
C TYR A 63 -7.75 -0.81 3.62
N PHE A 64 -8.65 -0.02 4.22
CA PHE A 64 -8.35 1.33 4.70
C PHE A 64 -8.39 1.47 6.23
N SER A 65 -8.57 0.35 6.94
CA SER A 65 -8.46 0.25 8.42
C SER A 65 -9.48 1.07 9.21
N LYS A 66 -10.57 1.49 8.57
CA LYS A 66 -11.69 2.21 9.22
C LYS A 66 -12.95 2.04 8.37
N LYS A 67 -14.09 1.91 9.01
CA LYS A 67 -15.39 1.92 8.34
C LYS A 67 -15.78 3.36 7.96
N ILE A 68 -16.47 3.50 6.82
CA ILE A 68 -17.11 4.77 6.45
C ILE A 68 -18.47 4.87 7.15
N ASP A 69 -18.83 6.08 7.56
CA ASP A 69 -20.17 6.37 8.04
C ASP A 69 -21.05 6.75 6.84
N VAL A 70 -21.95 5.83 6.48
CA VAL A 70 -22.96 6.05 5.44
C VAL A 70 -24.28 6.36 6.14
N ASN A 71 -24.61 7.64 6.19
CA ASN A 71 -25.89 8.08 6.76
C ASN A 71 -27.03 7.81 5.76
N LEU A 72 -27.75 6.70 5.98
CA LEU A 72 -28.90 6.28 5.17
C LEU A 72 -30.18 7.11 5.44
N GLU A 73 -30.17 7.99 6.46
CA GLU A 73 -31.30 8.88 6.76
C GLU A 73 -31.38 10.09 5.81
N LYS A 74 -30.37 10.29 4.95
CA LYS A 74 -30.47 11.26 3.87
C LYS A 74 -31.53 10.83 2.87
N SER A 75 -32.24 11.80 2.30
CA SER A 75 -33.25 11.57 1.27
C SER A 75 -32.73 10.64 0.18
N GLU A 76 -33.53 9.69 -0.29
CA GLU A 76 -33.13 8.66 -1.27
C GLU A 76 -32.41 9.21 -2.53
N GLY A 77 -32.60 10.48 -2.87
CA GLY A 77 -31.93 11.14 -3.99
C GLY A 77 -30.51 11.65 -3.72
N ASP A 78 -30.09 11.74 -2.45
CA ASP A 78 -28.78 12.28 -2.06
C ASP A 78 -27.70 11.22 -1.95
N ILE A 79 -28.06 9.94 -1.91
CA ILE A 79 -27.12 8.82 -1.81
C ILE A 79 -26.90 8.24 -3.21
N ASN A 80 -25.78 8.61 -3.81
CA ASN A 80 -25.32 8.07 -5.08
C ASN A 80 -23.91 7.49 -4.94
N GLN A 81 -23.45 6.82 -6.00
CA GLN A 81 -22.11 6.23 -6.02
C GLN A 81 -21.01 7.27 -5.69
N GLN A 82 -21.13 8.50 -6.21
CA GLN A 82 -20.16 9.56 -5.96
C GLN A 82 -20.10 9.95 -4.49
N TYR A 83 -21.24 10.01 -3.79
CA TYR A 83 -21.27 10.26 -2.34
C TYR A 83 -20.46 9.20 -1.57
N ILE A 84 -20.57 7.93 -1.94
CA ILE A 84 -19.80 6.85 -1.32
C ILE A 84 -18.30 7.00 -1.63
N LYS A 85 -17.93 7.30 -2.88
CA LYS A 85 -16.54 7.57 -3.28
C LYS A 85 -15.94 8.70 -2.49
N ASP A 86 -16.64 9.82 -2.36
CA ASP A 86 -16.18 10.99 -1.60
C ASP A 86 -15.91 10.65 -0.12
N LYS A 87 -16.74 9.79 0.48
CA LYS A 87 -16.54 9.30 1.85
C LYS A 87 -15.26 8.46 1.98
N VAL A 88 -15.00 7.57 1.02
CA VAL A 88 -13.79 6.74 1.02
C VAL A 88 -12.56 7.60 0.77
N TYR A 89 -12.63 8.57 -0.14
CA TYR A 89 -11.53 9.50 -0.40
C TYR A 89 -11.20 10.38 0.81
N ALA A 90 -12.23 10.85 1.53
CA ALA A 90 -12.02 11.58 2.78
C ALA A 90 -11.30 10.71 3.83
N LEU A 91 -11.63 9.42 3.93
CA LEU A 91 -10.96 8.46 4.80
C LEU A 91 -9.48 8.24 4.39
N ILE A 92 -9.18 8.11 3.09
CA ILE A 92 -7.82 7.99 2.57
C ILE A 92 -6.99 9.23 2.94
N ASN A 93 -7.56 10.42 2.76
CA ASN A 93 -6.92 11.68 3.11
C ASN A 93 -6.69 11.81 4.62
N GLU A 94 -7.67 11.42 5.45
CA GLU A 94 -7.50 11.36 6.90
C GLU A 94 -6.36 10.43 7.30
N ASN A 95 -6.28 9.24 6.70
CA ASN A 95 -5.19 8.29 6.94
C ASN A 95 -3.82 8.88 6.54
N THR A 96 -3.77 9.63 5.45
CA THR A 96 -2.54 10.32 4.99
C THR A 96 -2.09 11.38 5.99
N VAL A 97 -3.00 12.21 6.48
CA VAL A 97 -2.71 13.21 7.52
C VAL A 97 -2.22 12.54 8.80
N ASN A 98 -2.90 11.48 9.23
CA ASN A 98 -2.53 10.73 10.44
C ASN A 98 -1.17 10.04 10.30
N ARG A 99 -0.80 9.59 9.09
CA ARG A 99 0.50 8.98 8.79
C ARG A 99 1.62 10.00 8.84
N LYS A 100 1.39 11.21 8.33
CA LYS A 100 2.35 12.32 8.36
C LYS A 100 2.63 12.79 9.79
N GLY A 101 1.60 12.90 10.61
CA GLY A 101 1.75 13.33 12.01
C GLY A 101 2.55 14.63 12.14
N ASN A 102 3.50 14.65 13.07
CA ASN A 102 4.39 15.80 13.33
C ASN A 102 5.76 15.69 12.64
N HIS A 103 5.92 14.76 11.68
CA HIS A 103 7.18 14.55 10.97
C HIS A 103 7.36 15.57 9.84
N SER A 104 8.62 15.84 9.48
CA SER A 104 8.91 16.66 8.31
C SER A 104 8.49 15.96 7.03
N GLU A 105 8.19 16.72 5.99
CA GLU A 105 7.83 16.15 4.68
C GLU A 105 8.94 15.25 4.11
N GLU A 106 10.19 15.59 4.35
CA GLU A 106 11.34 14.80 3.92
C GLU A 106 11.41 13.44 4.64
N GLU A 107 11.18 13.42 5.96
CA GLU A 107 11.14 12.17 6.75
C GLU A 107 9.98 11.27 6.30
N VAL A 108 8.80 11.85 6.09
CA VAL A 108 7.62 11.14 5.59
C VAL A 108 7.91 10.54 4.22
N ASN A 109 8.37 11.36 3.28
CA ASN A 109 8.62 10.95 1.90
C ASN A 109 9.70 9.85 1.82
N SER A 110 10.75 9.96 2.64
CA SER A 110 11.80 8.94 2.72
C SER A 110 11.27 7.59 3.23
N ALA A 111 10.46 7.62 4.30
CA ALA A 111 9.87 6.42 4.87
C ALA A 111 8.85 5.77 3.92
N GLU A 112 7.98 6.58 3.31
CA GLU A 112 7.00 6.11 2.33
C GLU A 112 7.67 5.51 1.10
N ARG A 113 8.73 6.15 0.59
CA ARG A 113 9.52 5.63 -0.54
C ARG A 113 10.12 4.26 -0.23
N MET A 114 10.70 4.08 0.95
CA MET A 114 11.27 2.81 1.36
C MET A 114 10.21 1.70 1.38
N VAL A 115 9.03 1.99 1.94
CA VAL A 115 7.92 1.04 2.00
C VAL A 115 7.39 0.72 0.60
N MET A 116 7.18 1.74 -0.24
CA MET A 116 6.68 1.58 -1.61
C MET A 116 7.61 0.72 -2.46
N LEU A 117 8.92 1.02 -2.42
CA LEU A 117 9.93 0.24 -3.15
C LEU A 117 9.98 -1.21 -2.66
N LYS A 118 9.85 -1.43 -1.34
CA LYS A 118 9.81 -2.79 -0.80
C LYS A 118 8.59 -3.57 -1.30
N ILE A 119 7.41 -2.97 -1.31
CA ILE A 119 6.19 -3.63 -1.81
C ILE A 119 6.37 -3.98 -3.29
N LEU A 120 6.87 -3.05 -4.11
CA LEU A 120 7.13 -3.27 -5.52
C LEU A 120 8.13 -4.42 -5.76
N ASP A 121 9.24 -4.42 -5.03
CA ASP A 121 10.29 -5.43 -5.16
C ASP A 121 9.77 -6.83 -4.73
N ASP A 122 8.99 -6.93 -3.64
CA ASP A 122 8.37 -8.18 -3.19
C ASP A 122 7.37 -8.70 -4.25
N LYS A 123 6.48 -7.84 -4.77
CA LYS A 123 5.51 -8.24 -5.83
C LYS A 123 6.20 -8.68 -7.11
N TRP A 124 7.26 -7.98 -7.51
CA TRP A 124 8.04 -8.35 -8.69
C TRP A 124 8.70 -9.71 -8.53
N LYS A 125 9.26 -10.00 -7.36
CA LYS A 125 9.86 -11.31 -7.06
C LYS A 125 8.82 -12.43 -7.16
N ASP A 126 7.64 -12.23 -6.58
CA ASP A 126 6.56 -13.22 -6.64
C ASP A 126 6.10 -13.45 -8.08
N HIS A 127 6.00 -12.37 -8.87
CA HIS A 127 5.65 -12.45 -10.28
C HIS A 127 6.66 -13.25 -11.11
N ILE A 128 7.95 -13.05 -10.91
CA ILE A 128 8.99 -13.86 -11.58
C ILE A 128 8.81 -15.34 -11.26
N ASN A 129 8.57 -15.70 -10.00
CA ASN A 129 8.33 -17.08 -9.60
C ASN A 129 7.07 -17.65 -10.29
N ASN A 130 6.00 -16.88 -10.39
CA ASN A 130 4.77 -17.29 -11.08
C ASN A 130 5.02 -17.50 -12.58
N LEU A 131 5.81 -16.64 -13.23
CA LEU A 131 6.18 -16.81 -14.64
C LEU A 131 7.06 -18.05 -14.88
N GLU A 132 7.98 -18.36 -13.97
CA GLU A 132 8.78 -19.59 -14.05
C GLU A 132 7.92 -20.84 -13.91
N GLN A 133 6.95 -20.81 -12.98
CA GLN A 133 5.98 -21.88 -12.81
C GLN A 133 5.11 -22.03 -14.06
N LEU A 134 4.59 -20.93 -14.60
CA LEU A 134 3.83 -20.94 -15.85
C LEU A 134 4.67 -21.55 -16.99
N ARG A 135 5.92 -21.12 -17.15
CA ARG A 135 6.83 -21.63 -18.18
C ARG A 135 7.04 -23.14 -18.08
N SER A 136 7.14 -23.66 -16.86
CA SER A 136 7.34 -25.10 -16.64
C SER A 136 6.11 -25.95 -17.00
N THR A 137 4.91 -25.37 -16.84
CA THR A 137 3.64 -26.09 -17.04
C THR A 137 3.06 -25.93 -18.45
N ILE A 138 3.37 -24.81 -19.14
CA ILE A 138 2.75 -24.49 -20.44
C ILE A 138 3.14 -25.53 -21.52
N GLY A 139 4.35 -26.10 -21.46
CA GLY A 139 4.81 -27.12 -22.37
C GLY A 139 3.97 -28.40 -22.35
N LEU A 140 3.35 -28.71 -21.21
CA LEU A 140 2.48 -29.88 -21.06
C LEU A 140 1.12 -29.70 -21.74
N ARG A 141 0.68 -28.44 -21.96
CA ARG A 141 -0.60 -28.11 -22.61
C ARG A 141 -0.55 -28.20 -24.14
N GLY A 142 0.65 -28.28 -24.72
CA GLY A 142 0.85 -28.45 -26.19
C GLY A 142 0.20 -29.72 -26.77
N TYR A 143 -0.19 -30.68 -25.93
CA TYR A 143 -0.94 -31.87 -26.35
C TYR A 143 -2.38 -31.59 -26.80
N GLY A 144 -2.94 -30.37 -26.52
CA GLY A 144 -4.32 -30.01 -26.78
C GLY A 144 -4.56 -29.16 -28.04
N GLN A 145 -3.70 -29.20 -29.06
CA GLN A 145 -3.79 -28.42 -30.31
C GLN A 145 -3.78 -26.89 -30.13
N ARG A 146 -3.41 -26.37 -28.99
CA ARG A 146 -3.24 -24.94 -28.74
C ARG A 146 -1.77 -24.55 -28.94
N ASP A 147 -1.53 -23.34 -29.43
CA ASP A 147 -0.17 -22.79 -29.53
C ASP A 147 0.38 -22.41 -28.13
N PRO A 148 1.33 -23.16 -27.58
CA PRO A 148 1.86 -22.92 -26.25
C PRO A 148 2.46 -21.53 -26.08
N LEU A 149 3.00 -20.94 -27.17
CA LEU A 149 3.59 -19.61 -27.12
C LEU A 149 2.53 -18.52 -26.93
N ASN A 150 1.41 -18.63 -27.63
CA ASN A 150 0.32 -17.67 -27.49
C ASN A 150 -0.38 -17.82 -26.13
N GLU A 151 -0.57 -19.04 -25.64
CA GLU A 151 -1.09 -19.26 -24.29
C GLU A 151 -0.16 -18.68 -23.22
N TYR A 152 1.14 -18.91 -23.32
CA TYR A 152 2.11 -18.30 -22.42
C TYR A 152 2.03 -16.77 -22.42
N LYS A 153 1.94 -16.13 -23.58
CA LYS A 153 1.82 -14.67 -23.67
C LYS A 153 0.56 -14.16 -22.99
N ASN A 154 -0.58 -14.80 -23.22
CA ASN A 154 -1.86 -14.37 -22.65
C ASN A 154 -1.89 -14.55 -21.12
N GLU A 155 -1.43 -15.70 -20.61
CA GLU A 155 -1.38 -15.95 -19.18
C GLU A 155 -0.34 -15.07 -18.49
N ALA A 156 0.82 -14.85 -19.10
CA ALA A 156 1.85 -13.94 -18.57
C ALA A 156 1.38 -12.48 -18.52
N PHE A 157 0.53 -12.07 -19.45
CA PHE A 157 -0.13 -10.76 -19.42
C PHE A 157 -1.10 -10.66 -18.24
N GLY A 158 -1.98 -11.65 -18.05
CA GLY A 158 -2.91 -11.71 -16.95
C GLY A 158 -2.20 -11.71 -15.57
N LEU A 159 -1.11 -12.47 -15.43
CA LEU A 159 -0.28 -12.47 -14.22
C LEU A 159 0.35 -11.09 -13.95
N PHE A 160 0.67 -10.33 -15.00
CA PHE A 160 1.21 -8.98 -14.82
C PHE A 160 0.13 -7.97 -14.41
N GLU A 161 -1.07 -8.07 -14.96
CA GLU A 161 -2.22 -7.27 -14.49
C GLU A 161 -2.53 -7.57 -13.02
N GLU A 162 -2.50 -8.85 -12.64
CA GLU A 162 -2.67 -9.27 -11.25
C GLU A 162 -1.58 -8.71 -10.33
N LEU A 163 -0.31 -8.68 -10.78
CA LEU A 163 0.78 -8.03 -10.04
C LEU A 163 0.46 -6.56 -9.75
N ILE A 164 0.06 -5.80 -10.77
CA ILE A 164 -0.25 -4.37 -10.63
C ILE A 164 -1.43 -4.15 -9.69
N ASN A 165 -2.48 -4.97 -9.81
CA ASN A 165 -3.64 -4.88 -8.92
C ASN A 165 -3.26 -5.23 -7.46
N ASN A 166 -2.53 -6.32 -7.24
CA ASN A 166 -2.05 -6.71 -5.93
C ASN A 166 -1.08 -5.68 -5.31
N LEU A 167 -0.29 -4.97 -6.13
CA LEU A 167 0.54 -3.85 -5.69
C LEU A 167 -0.32 -2.72 -5.11
N LYS A 168 -1.35 -2.27 -5.83
CA LYS A 168 -2.28 -1.22 -5.38
C LYS A 168 -3.01 -1.63 -4.08
N ILE A 169 -3.45 -2.88 -3.99
CA ILE A 169 -4.09 -3.43 -2.80
C ILE A 169 -3.16 -3.42 -1.59
N ASP A 170 -1.92 -3.87 -1.73
CA ASP A 170 -0.98 -3.91 -0.62
C ASP A 170 -0.56 -2.50 -0.19
N VAL A 171 -0.39 -1.57 -1.15
CA VAL A 171 -0.19 -0.15 -0.85
C VAL A 171 -1.35 0.38 -0.02
N SER A 172 -2.60 0.12 -0.43
CA SER A 172 -3.78 0.57 0.28
C SER A 172 -3.81 0.06 1.72
N LYS A 173 -3.57 -1.23 1.93
CA LYS A 173 -3.56 -1.87 3.26
C LYS A 173 -2.43 -1.37 4.15
N ILE A 174 -1.22 -1.25 3.61
CA ILE A 174 -0.03 -0.90 4.39
C ILE A 174 -0.04 0.58 4.73
N PHE A 175 -0.30 1.45 3.74
CA PHE A 175 -0.29 2.90 3.94
C PHE A 175 -1.42 3.39 4.86
N SER A 176 -2.58 2.73 4.86
CA SER A 176 -3.68 3.04 5.78
C SER A 176 -3.33 2.73 7.25
N ARG A 177 -2.48 1.73 7.49
CA ARG A 177 -2.04 1.30 8.83
C ARG A 177 -0.72 1.90 9.27
N MET A 178 0.08 2.37 8.32
CA MET A 178 1.41 2.90 8.59
C MET A 178 1.33 4.13 9.50
N ARG A 179 2.17 4.15 10.53
CA ARG A 179 2.39 5.30 11.42
C ARG A 179 3.89 5.44 11.60
N LEU A 180 4.41 6.63 11.41
CA LEU A 180 5.81 6.93 11.67
C LEU A 180 6.01 7.03 13.19
N ARG A 181 7.07 6.42 13.69
CA ARG A 181 7.42 6.53 15.10
C ARG A 181 8.12 7.85 15.35
N GLU A 182 7.69 8.59 16.36
CA GLU A 182 8.45 9.74 16.84
C GLU A 182 9.85 9.29 17.27
N LYS A 183 10.88 10.03 16.85
CA LYS A 183 12.23 9.82 17.37
C LYS A 183 12.18 10.09 18.87
N GLN A 184 12.20 9.05 19.69
CA GLN A 184 12.50 9.22 21.10
C GLN A 184 13.88 9.87 21.17
N ASN A 185 13.92 11.12 21.62
CA ASN A 185 15.18 11.80 21.91
C ASN A 185 15.99 10.91 22.87
N GLN A 186 17.02 10.26 22.34
CA GLN A 186 18.04 9.56 23.16
C GLN A 186 18.92 10.57 23.89
N THR A 187 18.33 11.58 24.54
CA THR A 187 19.04 12.55 25.37
C THR A 187 19.04 12.17 26.85
N LEU A 188 18.95 10.87 27.16
CA LEU A 188 18.95 10.44 28.57
C LEU A 188 19.97 9.35 28.91
N ASN A 189 21.17 9.36 28.31
CA ASN A 189 22.21 8.45 28.82
C ASN A 189 23.64 9.00 28.90
N GLU A 190 23.91 10.21 28.42
CA GLU A 190 25.26 10.78 28.58
C GLU A 190 25.48 11.31 30.01
N ASN A 191 24.43 11.81 30.68
CA ASN A 191 24.57 12.31 32.04
C ASN A 191 24.71 11.18 33.10
N SER A 192 24.09 10.01 32.84
CA SER A 192 24.18 8.87 33.75
C SER A 192 25.54 8.13 33.68
N VAL A 193 26.23 8.22 32.55
CA VAL A 193 27.58 7.65 32.40
C VAL A 193 28.62 8.56 33.04
N SER A 194 28.46 9.88 32.88
CA SER A 194 29.36 10.89 33.46
C SER A 194 29.29 10.91 35.00
N GLU A 195 28.11 10.71 35.58
CA GLU A 195 27.95 10.60 37.05
C GLU A 195 28.56 9.33 37.63
N LYS A 196 28.45 8.20 36.92
CA LYS A 196 29.06 6.94 37.37
C LYS A 196 30.60 6.96 37.31
N ILE A 197 31.18 7.65 36.32
CA ILE A 197 32.63 7.80 36.20
C ILE A 197 33.17 8.73 37.28
N ASN A 198 32.47 9.81 37.65
CA ASN A 198 32.88 10.70 38.73
C ASN A 198 32.76 10.06 40.11
N GLN A 199 31.76 9.20 40.36
CA GLN A 199 31.63 8.49 41.64
C GLN A 199 32.68 7.38 41.82
N SER A 200 33.16 6.75 40.75
CA SER A 200 34.25 5.77 40.82
C SER A 200 35.61 6.43 41.04
N ALA A 201 35.85 7.63 40.48
CA ALA A 201 37.09 8.38 40.65
C ALA A 201 37.26 8.96 42.10
N ILE A 202 36.14 9.24 42.79
CA ILE A 202 36.15 9.76 44.16
C ILE A 202 36.42 8.63 45.17
N LYS A 203 35.99 7.39 44.87
CA LYS A 203 36.25 6.24 45.75
C LYS A 203 37.70 5.77 45.76
N THR A 204 38.45 5.96 44.69
CA THR A 204 39.88 5.59 44.58
C THR A 204 40.82 6.57 45.28
N LYS A 205 40.41 7.80 45.58
CA LYS A 205 41.21 8.81 46.28
C LYS A 205 41.10 8.76 47.83
N LYS A 206 40.25 7.88 48.39
CA LYS A 206 40.08 7.74 49.86
C LYS A 206 40.79 6.53 50.45
N ILE A 207 41.60 5.80 49.69
CA ILE A 207 42.33 4.60 50.15
C ILE A 207 43.86 4.77 49.84
N SER A 208 44.37 5.99 50.00
CA SER A 208 45.82 6.24 50.02
C SER A 208 46.14 7.14 51.16
#